data_6ee2bad9df90c00ff571132fbd7c3d6b
#
_entry.id   6ee2bad9df90c00ff571132fbd7c3d6b
#
_cell.length_a   1.000
_cell.length_b   1.000
_cell.length_c   1.000
_cell.angle_alpha   90.00
_cell.angle_beta   90.00
_cell.angle_gamma   90.00
#
_symmetry.space_group_name_H-M   'P 1'
#
loop_
_entity.id
_entity.type
_entity.pdbx_description
1 polymer ?
#
loop_
_entity_poly.entity_id
_entity_poly.type
_entity_poly.pdbx_seq_one_letter_code
_entity_poly.pdbx_strand_id
1 'polypeptide(L)'
;MARCRVSYENDDGVHSVEVEAESLYEAVAEAVAEFREDKTISELPGPETELTVIVVRKPPEHQIKLRRVHEWAQPSTKGGPAGVVRRERVRKMLSAG
;
A
#
# COMPACT_ATOMS: atom_id res chain seq x y z
N MET A 1 -9.07 1.95 -8.02
CA MET A 1 -7.80 1.96 -8.76
C MET A 1 -6.69 1.32 -7.93
N ALA A 2 -5.83 0.57 -8.56
CA ALA A 2 -4.68 -0.04 -7.90
C ALA A 2 -3.41 0.70 -8.29
N ARG A 3 -2.47 0.82 -7.36
CA ARG A 3 -1.16 1.35 -7.63
C ARG A 3 -0.26 0.24 -8.14
N CYS A 4 0.36 0.46 -9.29
CA CYS A 4 1.21 -0.52 -9.93
C CYS A 4 2.59 0.07 -10.18
N ARG A 5 3.62 -0.77 -10.01
CA ARG A 5 4.97 -0.43 -10.44
C ARG A 5 5.24 -1.16 -11.75
N VAL A 6 5.54 -0.42 -12.78
CA VAL A 6 5.87 -0.97 -14.10
C VAL A 6 7.34 -0.72 -14.36
N SER A 7 8.05 -1.78 -14.74
CA SER A 7 9.48 -1.70 -15.00
C SER A 7 9.88 -2.47 -16.24
N TYR A 8 10.98 -2.07 -16.83
CA TYR A 8 11.64 -2.83 -17.90
C TYR A 8 13.15 -2.63 -17.79
N GLU A 9 13.89 -3.53 -18.37
CA GLU A 9 15.35 -3.50 -18.37
C GLU A 9 15.87 -3.26 -19.79
N ASN A 10 16.87 -2.41 -19.91
CA ASN A 10 17.62 -2.20 -21.13
C ASN A 10 19.13 -2.16 -20.81
N ASP A 11 19.95 -1.80 -21.78
CA ASP A 11 21.42 -1.74 -21.60
C ASP A 11 21.85 -0.73 -20.55
N ASP A 12 21.05 0.30 -20.31
CA ASP A 12 21.33 1.33 -19.30
C ASP A 12 20.90 0.92 -17.88
N GLY A 13 20.19 -0.18 -17.75
CA GLY A 13 19.71 -0.69 -16.47
C GLY A 13 18.20 -0.85 -16.41
N VAL A 14 17.66 -0.80 -15.20
CA VAL A 14 16.23 -0.95 -14.95
C VAL A 14 15.56 0.42 -14.84
N HIS A 15 14.50 0.60 -15.59
CA HIS A 15 13.65 1.79 -15.53
C HIS A 15 12.31 1.40 -14.93
N SER A 16 11.82 2.16 -13.98
CA SER A 16 10.56 1.88 -13.31
C SER A 16 9.77 3.16 -13.05
N VAL A 17 8.44 3.01 -13.02
CA VAL A 17 7.51 4.08 -12.70
C VAL A 17 6.32 3.49 -11.94
N GLU A 18 5.74 4.28 -11.05
CA GLU A 18 4.51 3.90 -10.37
C GLU A 18 3.33 4.66 -10.98
N VAL A 19 2.29 3.93 -11.30
CA VAL A 19 1.06 4.48 -11.89
C VAL A 19 -0.17 3.94 -11.16
N GLU A 20 -1.26 4.66 -11.23
CA GLU A 20 -2.56 4.18 -10.74
C GLU A 20 -3.41 3.77 -11.94
N ALA A 21 -3.97 2.57 -11.89
CA ALA A 21 -4.71 2.03 -13.01
C ALA A 21 -5.78 1.03 -12.55
N GLU A 22 -6.80 0.84 -13.37
CA GLU A 22 -7.87 -0.11 -13.11
C GLU A 22 -7.58 -1.49 -13.67
N SER A 23 -6.65 -1.60 -14.62
CA SER A 23 -6.23 -2.88 -15.20
C SER A 23 -4.72 -2.89 -15.43
N LEU A 24 -4.17 -4.09 -15.62
CA LEU A 24 -2.74 -4.25 -15.92
C LEU A 24 -2.38 -3.62 -17.26
N TYR A 25 -3.24 -3.74 -18.26
CA TYR A 25 -3.00 -3.13 -19.58
C TYR A 25 -2.99 -1.61 -19.50
N GLU A 26 -3.90 -1.02 -18.74
CA GLU A 26 -3.92 0.41 -18.51
C GLU A 26 -2.66 0.87 -17.78
N ALA A 27 -2.21 0.12 -16.77
CA ALA A 27 -0.98 0.42 -16.05
C ALA A 27 0.23 0.47 -17.00
N VAL A 28 0.34 -0.51 -17.90
CA VAL A 28 1.42 -0.54 -18.88
C VAL A 28 1.33 0.66 -19.83
N ALA A 29 0.14 0.98 -20.33
CA ALA A 29 -0.06 2.10 -21.24
C ALA A 29 0.34 3.44 -20.60
N GLU A 30 -0.07 3.67 -19.36
CA GLU A 30 0.30 4.88 -18.62
C GLU A 30 1.81 4.94 -18.35
N ALA A 31 2.40 3.82 -17.99
CA ALA A 31 3.83 3.72 -17.74
C ALA A 31 4.64 4.03 -19.01
N VAL A 32 4.25 3.47 -20.14
CA VAL A 32 4.91 3.74 -21.42
C VAL A 32 4.82 5.22 -21.78
N ALA A 33 3.67 5.85 -21.53
CA ALA A 33 3.52 7.27 -21.78
C ALA A 33 4.49 8.10 -20.92
N GLU A 34 4.66 7.75 -19.64
CA GLU A 34 5.62 8.41 -18.77
C GLU A 34 7.06 8.17 -19.19
N PHE A 35 7.42 6.95 -19.61
CA PHE A 35 8.75 6.68 -20.12
C PHE A 35 9.09 7.51 -21.35
N ARG A 36 8.11 7.74 -22.23
CA ARG A 36 8.30 8.59 -23.42
C ARG A 36 8.56 10.05 -23.08
N GLU A 37 8.02 10.52 -21.97
CA GLU A 37 8.24 11.89 -21.49
C GLU A 37 9.59 12.06 -20.79
N ASP A 38 10.18 10.97 -20.33
CA ASP A 38 11.47 11.00 -19.64
C ASP A 38 12.62 11.07 -20.66
N LYS A 39 13.21 12.25 -20.77
CA LYS A 39 14.31 12.52 -21.71
C LYS A 39 15.63 11.87 -21.32
N THR A 40 15.73 11.31 -20.12
CA THR A 40 16.95 10.61 -19.67
C THR A 40 17.00 9.17 -20.21
N ILE A 41 15.89 8.65 -20.67
CA ILE A 41 15.80 7.30 -21.20
C ILE A 41 16.20 7.31 -22.68
N SER A 42 17.32 6.66 -23.01
CA SER A 42 17.84 6.61 -24.37
C SER A 42 17.15 5.60 -25.25
N GLU A 43 16.63 4.53 -24.66
CA GLU A 43 15.99 3.44 -25.38
C GLU A 43 14.62 3.12 -24.78
N LEU A 44 13.57 3.47 -25.53
CA LEU A 44 12.19 3.28 -25.10
C LEU A 44 11.75 1.82 -25.33
N PRO A 45 10.77 1.33 -24.54
CA PRO A 45 10.26 -0.03 -24.75
C PRO A 45 9.58 -0.15 -26.11
N GLY A 46 9.92 -1.21 -26.83
CA GLY A 46 9.33 -1.56 -28.10
C GLY A 46 8.30 -2.69 -27.97
N PRO A 47 7.71 -3.14 -29.09
CA PRO A 47 6.68 -4.19 -29.06
C PRO A 47 7.10 -5.52 -28.44
N GLU A 48 8.39 -5.83 -28.49
CA GLU A 48 8.94 -7.09 -27.96
C GLU A 48 9.50 -6.93 -26.54
N THR A 49 9.47 -5.74 -25.97
CA THR A 49 9.99 -5.50 -24.63
C THR A 49 9.03 -6.09 -23.59
N GLU A 50 9.57 -6.91 -22.71
CA GLU A 50 8.81 -7.41 -21.56
C GLU A 50 8.79 -6.36 -20.45
N LEU A 51 7.58 -6.02 -20.02
CA LEU A 51 7.38 -5.12 -18.91
C LEU A 51 6.88 -5.90 -17.69
N THR A 52 7.52 -5.67 -16.57
CA THR A 52 7.11 -6.29 -15.30
C THR A 52 6.15 -5.36 -14.59
N VAL A 53 5.00 -5.87 -14.22
CA VAL A 53 3.98 -5.12 -13.48
C VAL A 53 3.82 -5.73 -12.10
N ILE A 54 4.06 -4.93 -11.08
CA ILE A 54 3.87 -5.32 -9.68
C ILE A 54 2.75 -4.48 -9.11
N VAL A 55 1.70 -5.13 -8.62
CA VAL A 55 0.62 -4.44 -7.91
C VAL A 55 1.10 -4.15 -6.50
N VAL A 56 1.27 -2.88 -6.19
CA VAL A 56 1.68 -2.44 -4.86
C VAL A 56 0.44 -2.32 -3.99
N ARG A 57 0.28 -3.25 -3.06
CA ARG A 57 -0.81 -3.19 -2.09
C ARG A 57 -0.33 -2.41 -0.88
N LYS A 58 -0.93 -1.25 -0.66
CA LYS A 58 -0.74 -0.58 0.62
C LYS A 58 -1.47 -1.38 1.69
N PRO A 59 -0.85 -1.60 2.87
CA PRO A 59 -1.59 -2.14 4.00
C PRO A 59 -2.80 -1.23 4.24
N PRO A 60 -3.98 -1.78 4.52
CA PRO A 60 -5.14 -0.96 4.79
C PRO A 60 -4.87 -0.06 6.00
N GLU A 61 -5.09 1.23 5.83
CA GLU A 61 -5.00 2.17 6.93
C GLU A 61 -6.31 2.15 7.71
N HIS A 62 -6.19 1.98 9.01
CA HIS A 62 -7.34 2.01 9.90
C HIS A 62 -7.30 3.28 10.74
N GLN A 63 -8.35 4.06 10.66
CA GLN A 63 -8.53 5.21 11.52
C GLN A 63 -9.49 4.83 12.65
N ILE A 64 -8.97 4.81 13.87
CA ILE A 64 -9.75 4.44 15.05
C ILE A 64 -9.81 5.63 15.99
N LYS A 65 -11.01 6.08 16.31
CA LYS A 65 -11.19 7.15 17.28
C LYS A 65 -10.80 6.65 18.67
N LEU A 66 -10.02 7.43 19.39
CA LEU A 66 -9.58 7.09 20.74
C LEU A 66 -10.77 6.77 21.66
N ARG A 67 -11.88 7.45 21.47
CA ARG A 67 -13.12 7.16 22.20
C ARG A 67 -13.55 5.70 22.08
N ARG A 68 -13.42 5.10 20.89
CA ARG A 68 -13.77 3.70 20.70
C ARG A 68 -12.84 2.74 21.43
N VAL A 69 -11.57 3.09 21.54
CA VAL A 69 -10.61 2.31 22.32
C VAL A 69 -10.98 2.36 23.80
N HIS A 70 -11.34 3.53 24.31
CA HIS A 70 -11.83 3.68 25.69
C HIS A 70 -13.09 2.89 25.96
N GLU A 71 -14.06 2.91 25.04
CA GLU A 71 -15.29 2.14 25.17
C GLU A 71 -15.01 0.64 25.21
N TRP A 72 -14.13 0.17 24.35
CA TRP A 72 -13.74 -1.25 24.32
C TRP A 72 -13.03 -1.66 25.63
N ALA A 73 -12.21 -0.77 26.21
CA ALA A 73 -11.44 -1.04 27.43
C ALA A 73 -12.31 -0.98 28.71
N GLN A 74 -13.57 -0.53 28.63
CA GLN A 74 -14.46 -0.49 29.79
C GLN A 74 -14.71 -1.89 30.37
N PRO A 75 -14.95 -2.03 31.67
CA PRO A 75 -15.22 -3.31 32.29
C PRO A 75 -16.35 -4.05 31.58
N SER A 76 -16.07 -5.27 31.14
CA SER A 76 -17.06 -6.11 30.45
C SER A 76 -16.71 -7.57 30.67
N THR A 77 -17.71 -8.41 30.80
CA THR A 77 -17.53 -9.86 30.92
C THR A 77 -17.45 -10.55 29.54
N LYS A 78 -17.65 -9.81 28.47
CA LYS A 78 -17.53 -10.36 27.11
C LYS A 78 -16.09 -10.73 26.82
N GLY A 79 -15.91 -11.91 26.27
CA GLY A 79 -14.57 -12.42 25.94
C GLY A 79 -13.88 -13.21 27.07
N GLY A 80 -14.58 -13.44 28.18
CA GLY A 80 -14.06 -14.21 29.32
C GLY A 80 -12.93 -13.54 30.09
N PRO A 81 -12.24 -14.27 31.00
CA PRO A 81 -11.20 -13.68 31.85
C PRO A 81 -10.03 -13.05 31.08
N ALA A 82 -9.63 -13.64 29.97
CA ALA A 82 -8.54 -13.11 29.15
C ALA A 82 -8.90 -11.74 28.54
N GLY A 83 -10.16 -11.58 28.11
CA GLY A 83 -10.65 -10.29 27.58
C GLY A 83 -10.68 -9.22 28.62
N VAL A 84 -11.07 -9.54 29.86
CA VAL A 84 -11.10 -8.60 30.98
C VAL A 84 -9.68 -8.10 31.30
N VAL A 85 -8.70 -8.99 31.34
CA VAL A 85 -7.31 -8.65 31.64
C VAL A 85 -6.74 -7.74 30.56
N ARG A 86 -6.99 -8.01 29.28
CA ARG A 86 -6.53 -7.16 28.18
C ARG A 86 -7.09 -5.75 28.24
N ARG A 87 -8.39 -5.63 28.50
CA ARG A 87 -9.05 -4.33 28.61
C ARG A 87 -8.52 -3.51 29.78
N GLU A 88 -8.29 -4.16 30.89
CA GLU A 88 -7.73 -3.52 32.07
C GLU A 88 -6.31 -2.99 31.81
N ARG A 89 -5.49 -3.75 31.11
CA ARG A 89 -4.16 -3.33 30.70
C ARG A 89 -4.20 -2.11 29.78
N VAL A 90 -5.11 -2.08 28.82
CA VAL A 90 -5.30 -0.95 27.91
C VAL A 90 -5.76 0.29 28.67
N ARG A 91 -6.69 0.16 29.63
CA ARG A 91 -7.12 1.26 30.47
C ARG A 91 -5.97 1.90 31.25
N LYS A 92 -5.08 1.08 31.78
CA LYS A 92 -3.90 1.57 32.49
C LYS A 92 -2.97 2.35 31.55
N MET A 93 -2.76 1.87 30.34
CA MET A 93 -1.95 2.57 29.35
C MET A 93 -2.55 3.94 28.96
N LEU A 94 -3.87 4.01 28.81
CA LEU A 94 -4.57 5.26 28.47
C LEU A 94 -4.56 6.27 29.63
N SER A 95 -4.55 5.80 30.87
CA SER A 95 -4.54 6.67 32.03
C SER A 95 -3.15 7.11 32.48
N ALA A 96 -2.10 6.45 32.01
CA ALA A 96 -0.72 6.71 32.40
C ALA A 96 -0.07 7.89 31.66
N GLY A 97 -0.75 8.43 30.68
CA GLY A 97 -0.24 9.53 29.90
C GLY A 97 -0.74 10.83 30.33
#